data_8019e851d207be4c7a59d2c22dc4cb2b
#
_entry.id   8019e851d207be4c7a59d2c22dc4cb2b
#
_cell.length_a   1.000
_cell.length_b   1.000
_cell.length_c   1.000
_cell.angle_alpha   90.00
_cell.angle_beta   90.00
_cell.angle_gamma   90.00
#
_symmetry.space_group_name_H-M   'P 1'
#
loop_
_entity.id
_entity.type
_entity.pdbx_description
1 polymer ?
#
loop_
_entity_poly.entity_id
_entity_poly.type
_entity_poly.pdbx_seq_one_letter_code
_entity_poly.pdbx_strand_id
1 'polypeptide(L)'
;MSKVLSAVRGRVTAASYAAAWWLVCRVPESWGRWVFQQAGEIAWRRQGAGVQLLEANLRRVVGPEPSGKELRALSRAGMHSYARYWFEVFRLPVISAERLVADMRCEGKDRLLGTLASGRGAVLPLPHMGNWDQAGAWIIACGVPRFTTVAERLKPESLARRFFAFREGLGFEVLPATGGVQRFGILAQRLRAGGLVCLPADRDVTGGGIEVDFFGEKAHMMGGAAALAVQTGAALMPVTLWFDGPLWGAHIHEEIPVPGEGTRREKVAAMTQQVARVFEAGIAEHPEDWHMLQRVFAADLDMARLAAAQATARAAEEAEGAAAAAAGGAADGRSAADRAALNGRGGGGALDGLADGADASEGGSGP
;
A
#
# COMPACT_ATOMS: atom_id res chain seq x y z
N MET A 1 -26.74 12.45 -24.06
CA MET A 1 -25.55 13.27 -24.46
C MET A 1 -24.51 13.41 -23.33
N SER A 2 -24.86 13.69 -22.10
CA SER A 2 -23.93 13.87 -20.95
C SER A 2 -23.02 12.66 -20.68
N LYS A 3 -23.53 11.42 -20.67
CA LYS A 3 -22.76 10.19 -20.43
C LYS A 3 -21.73 9.87 -21.53
N VAL A 4 -22.06 10.18 -22.78
CA VAL A 4 -21.12 9.96 -23.93
C VAL A 4 -19.98 10.97 -23.86
N LEU A 5 -20.28 12.24 -23.59
CA LEU A 5 -19.27 13.29 -23.43
C LEU A 5 -18.34 13.02 -22.23
N SER A 6 -18.86 12.53 -21.12
CA SER A 6 -18.05 12.15 -19.96
C SER A 6 -17.15 10.93 -20.26
N ALA A 7 -17.65 9.93 -20.99
CA ALA A 7 -16.87 8.78 -21.41
C ALA A 7 -15.76 9.15 -22.41
N VAL A 8 -16.04 10.04 -23.39
CA VAL A 8 -15.04 10.54 -24.34
C VAL A 8 -13.96 11.35 -23.60
N ARG A 9 -14.36 12.27 -22.71
CA ARG A 9 -13.42 13.04 -21.87
C ARG A 9 -12.53 12.12 -21.03
N GLY A 10 -13.10 11.08 -20.41
CA GLY A 10 -12.34 10.08 -19.66
C GLY A 10 -11.32 9.31 -20.51
N ARG A 11 -11.69 8.94 -21.76
CA ARG A 11 -10.79 8.26 -22.70
C ARG A 11 -9.65 9.17 -23.16
N VAL A 12 -9.94 10.43 -23.49
CA VAL A 12 -8.91 11.41 -23.87
C VAL A 12 -7.94 11.64 -22.73
N THR A 13 -8.44 11.85 -21.50
CA THR A 13 -7.60 12.00 -20.31
C THR A 13 -6.71 10.77 -20.10
N ALA A 14 -7.27 9.56 -20.19
CA ALA A 14 -6.50 8.32 -20.04
C ALA A 14 -5.43 8.14 -21.12
N ALA A 15 -5.74 8.50 -22.36
CA ALA A 15 -4.79 8.47 -23.48
C ALA A 15 -3.66 9.49 -23.30
N SER A 16 -3.98 10.71 -22.84
CA SER A 16 -2.98 11.74 -22.55
C SER A 16 -2.01 11.31 -21.44
N TYR A 17 -2.50 10.70 -20.36
CA TYR A 17 -1.64 10.15 -19.32
C TYR A 17 -0.75 9.02 -19.84
N ALA A 18 -1.30 8.14 -20.71
CA ALA A 18 -0.52 7.06 -21.31
C ALA A 18 0.59 7.57 -22.22
N ALA A 19 0.29 8.56 -23.03
CA ALA A 19 1.26 9.19 -23.93
C ALA A 19 2.35 9.93 -23.14
N ALA A 20 1.97 10.66 -22.09
CA ALA A 20 2.92 11.33 -21.20
C ALA A 20 3.83 10.33 -20.49
N TRP A 21 3.29 9.24 -19.96
CA TRP A 21 4.08 8.17 -19.33
C TRP A 21 5.05 7.53 -20.30
N TRP A 22 4.56 7.16 -21.50
CA TRP A 22 5.37 6.59 -22.56
C TRP A 22 6.53 7.53 -22.95
N LEU A 23 6.26 8.84 -23.05
CA LEU A 23 7.27 9.84 -23.35
C LEU A 23 8.33 9.94 -22.25
N VAL A 24 7.93 9.97 -20.97
CA VAL A 24 8.86 10.01 -19.82
C VAL A 24 9.81 8.81 -19.83
N CYS A 25 9.36 7.63 -20.24
CA CYS A 25 10.20 6.45 -20.37
C CYS A 25 11.21 6.53 -21.53
N ARG A 26 11.02 7.42 -22.52
CA ARG A 26 11.85 7.49 -23.74
C ARG A 26 12.77 8.70 -23.83
N VAL A 27 12.44 9.78 -23.14
CA VAL A 27 13.32 10.95 -23.13
C VAL A 27 14.61 10.64 -22.36
N PRO A 28 15.74 11.28 -22.70
CA PRO A 28 16.96 11.19 -21.92
C PRO A 28 16.68 11.54 -20.45
N GLU A 29 17.29 10.79 -19.52
CA GLU A 29 17.02 10.93 -18.08
C GLU A 29 17.26 12.35 -17.58
N SER A 30 18.33 12.98 -18.03
CA SER A 30 18.66 14.37 -17.66
C SER A 30 17.57 15.38 -18.05
N TRP A 31 16.99 15.21 -19.25
CA TRP A 31 15.92 16.09 -19.72
C TRP A 31 14.61 15.85 -18.95
N GLY A 32 14.25 14.60 -18.75
CA GLY A 32 13.07 14.26 -17.97
C GLY A 32 13.20 14.78 -16.54
N ARG A 33 14.32 14.56 -15.90
CA ARG A 33 14.62 15.07 -14.54
C ARG A 33 14.51 16.60 -14.49
N TRP A 34 15.09 17.31 -15.46
CA TRP A 34 15.00 18.76 -15.55
C TRP A 34 13.56 19.26 -15.68
N VAL A 35 12.74 18.62 -16.56
CA VAL A 35 11.32 18.99 -16.74
C VAL A 35 10.54 18.83 -15.44
N PHE A 36 10.71 17.70 -14.74
CA PHE A 36 10.03 17.48 -13.45
C PHE A 36 10.50 18.45 -12.37
N GLN A 37 11.78 18.76 -12.33
CA GLN A 37 12.31 19.78 -11.41
C GLN A 37 11.69 21.16 -11.69
N GLN A 38 11.55 21.56 -12.98
CA GLN A 38 10.86 22.81 -13.32
C GLN A 38 9.39 22.79 -12.90
N ALA A 39 8.71 21.63 -13.05
CA ALA A 39 7.33 21.47 -12.60
C ALA A 39 7.23 21.61 -11.06
N GLY A 40 8.15 21.01 -10.31
CA GLY A 40 8.25 21.16 -8.85
C GLY A 40 8.50 22.62 -8.43
N GLU A 41 9.40 23.32 -9.12
CA GLU A 41 9.68 24.74 -8.89
C GLU A 41 8.46 25.63 -9.14
N ILE A 42 7.74 25.39 -10.24
CA ILE A 42 6.52 26.14 -10.56
C ILE A 42 5.43 25.85 -9.51
N ALA A 43 5.26 24.60 -9.10
CA ALA A 43 4.29 24.22 -8.06
C ALA A 43 4.62 24.91 -6.73
N TRP A 44 5.90 24.91 -6.33
CA TRP A 44 6.37 25.60 -5.14
C TRP A 44 6.11 27.11 -5.19
N ARG A 45 6.44 27.76 -6.31
CA ARG A 45 6.21 29.22 -6.49
C ARG A 45 4.73 29.61 -6.42
N ARG A 46 3.83 28.72 -6.87
CA ARG A 46 2.38 28.96 -6.82
C ARG A 46 1.78 28.89 -5.42
N GLN A 47 2.51 28.37 -4.43
CA GLN A 47 2.08 28.33 -3.02
C GLN A 47 0.65 27.76 -2.84
N GLY A 48 0.31 26.70 -3.58
CA GLY A 48 -0.96 26.01 -3.40
C GLY A 48 -1.08 25.39 -2.01
N ALA A 49 -2.29 24.95 -1.63
CA ALA A 49 -2.59 24.40 -0.31
C ALA A 49 -1.65 23.25 0.11
N GLY A 50 -1.23 22.40 -0.83
CA GLY A 50 -0.27 21.31 -0.54
C GLY A 50 1.10 21.83 -0.15
N VAL A 51 1.61 22.89 -0.80
CA VAL A 51 2.91 23.50 -0.44
C VAL A 51 2.83 24.17 0.92
N GLN A 52 1.72 24.84 1.24
CA GLN A 52 1.51 25.46 2.55
C GLN A 52 1.45 24.41 3.66
N LEU A 53 0.82 23.26 3.41
CA LEU A 53 0.79 22.13 4.34
C LEU A 53 2.18 21.51 4.50
N LEU A 54 2.94 21.34 3.41
CA LEU A 54 4.32 20.90 3.49
C LEU A 54 5.16 21.85 4.37
N GLU A 55 5.06 23.16 4.20
CA GLU A 55 5.75 24.14 5.03
C GLU A 55 5.31 24.08 6.51
N ALA A 56 4.02 23.88 6.77
CA ALA A 56 3.50 23.72 8.12
C ALA A 56 4.03 22.44 8.80
N ASN A 57 4.10 21.33 8.06
CA ASN A 57 4.65 20.09 8.55
C ASN A 57 6.17 20.20 8.78
N LEU A 58 6.91 20.72 7.80
CA LEU A 58 8.37 20.90 7.90
C LEU A 58 8.78 21.85 9.04
N ARG A 59 7.98 22.87 9.35
CA ARG A 59 8.22 23.76 10.50
C ARG A 59 8.31 22.98 11.81
N ARG A 60 7.47 21.96 11.98
CA ARG A 60 7.48 21.10 13.17
C ARG A 60 8.71 20.20 13.21
N VAL A 61 9.17 19.73 12.04
CA VAL A 61 10.39 18.91 11.92
C VAL A 61 11.64 19.67 12.33
N VAL A 62 11.80 20.90 11.84
CA VAL A 62 13.04 21.68 12.09
C VAL A 62 13.01 22.46 13.41
N GLY A 63 11.89 22.40 14.15
CA GLY A 63 11.76 23.02 15.47
C GLY A 63 11.06 24.39 15.46
N PRO A 64 10.94 25.03 16.66
CA PRO A 64 10.00 26.12 16.87
C PRO A 64 10.34 27.42 16.16
N GLU A 65 11.60 27.66 15.79
CA GLU A 65 12.05 28.97 15.28
C GLU A 65 12.92 28.90 14.02
N PRO A 66 12.50 28.14 12.95
CA PRO A 66 13.23 28.27 11.69
C PRO A 66 13.01 29.68 11.13
N SER A 67 14.05 30.28 10.59
CA SER A 67 13.85 31.52 9.84
C SER A 67 12.94 31.28 8.67
N GLY A 68 12.09 32.25 8.30
CA GLY A 68 11.22 32.14 7.14
C GLY A 68 11.98 31.81 5.84
N LYS A 69 13.25 32.21 5.74
CA LYS A 69 14.13 31.91 4.60
C LYS A 69 14.54 30.43 4.59
N GLU A 70 14.92 29.87 5.73
CA GLU A 70 15.32 28.46 5.86
C GLU A 70 14.13 27.54 5.57
N LEU A 71 12.97 27.82 6.15
CA LEU A 71 11.76 27.03 5.88
C LEU A 71 11.37 27.09 4.40
N ARG A 72 11.48 28.26 3.76
CA ARG A 72 11.21 28.42 2.32
C ARG A 72 12.22 27.65 1.47
N ALA A 73 13.49 27.64 1.85
CA ALA A 73 14.51 26.85 1.15
C ALA A 73 14.25 25.35 1.29
N LEU A 74 13.88 24.88 2.50
CA LEU A 74 13.56 23.49 2.78
C LEU A 74 12.30 23.04 2.03
N SER A 75 11.23 23.81 2.04
CA SER A 75 10.00 23.48 1.29
C SER A 75 10.22 23.44 -0.22
N ARG A 76 11.13 24.29 -0.75
CA ARG A 76 11.55 24.24 -2.14
C ARG A 76 12.29 22.94 -2.45
N ALA A 77 13.24 22.54 -1.60
CA ALA A 77 13.95 21.27 -1.71
C ALA A 77 12.95 20.09 -1.64
N GLY A 78 11.98 20.14 -0.72
CA GLY A 78 10.92 19.13 -0.61
C GLY A 78 10.07 19.00 -1.86
N MET A 79 9.72 20.11 -2.51
CA MET A 79 8.97 20.05 -3.77
C MET A 79 9.82 19.53 -4.95
N HIS A 80 11.13 19.77 -4.94
CA HIS A 80 12.05 19.17 -5.91
C HIS A 80 12.23 17.66 -5.67
N SER A 81 12.34 17.23 -4.42
CA SER A 81 12.36 15.83 -4.01
C SER A 81 11.07 15.10 -4.42
N TYR A 82 9.90 15.70 -4.16
CA TYR A 82 8.61 15.16 -4.58
C TYR A 82 8.47 15.06 -6.11
N ALA A 83 8.99 16.05 -6.85
CA ALA A 83 9.03 16.00 -8.31
C ALA A 83 9.97 14.89 -8.81
N ARG A 84 11.11 14.65 -8.15
CA ARG A 84 12.02 13.54 -8.41
C ARG A 84 11.33 12.19 -8.18
N TYR A 85 10.62 12.03 -7.06
CA TYR A 85 9.82 10.83 -6.78
C TYR A 85 8.90 10.49 -7.96
N TRP A 86 8.08 11.44 -8.43
CA TRP A 86 7.16 11.20 -9.53
C TRP A 86 7.89 10.88 -10.84
N PHE A 87 8.96 11.58 -11.15
CA PHE A 87 9.78 11.29 -12.33
C PHE A 87 10.29 9.85 -12.32
N GLU A 88 10.85 9.43 -11.19
CA GLU A 88 11.43 8.09 -11.05
C GLU A 88 10.36 7.00 -11.05
N VAL A 89 9.20 7.22 -10.40
CA VAL A 89 8.06 6.29 -10.45
C VAL A 89 7.60 6.03 -11.89
N PHE A 90 7.48 7.08 -12.71
CA PHE A 90 7.14 6.90 -14.11
C PHE A 90 8.22 6.16 -14.91
N ARG A 91 9.46 6.23 -14.50
CA ARG A 91 10.58 5.54 -15.16
C ARG A 91 10.87 4.15 -14.64
N LEU A 92 10.31 3.72 -13.52
CA LEU A 92 10.54 2.38 -12.98
C LEU A 92 10.41 1.25 -14.01
N PRO A 93 9.47 1.26 -14.99
CA PRO A 93 9.38 0.20 -15.99
C PRO A 93 10.61 0.03 -16.88
N VAL A 94 11.49 1.04 -16.96
CA VAL A 94 12.69 1.05 -17.81
C VAL A 94 14.00 1.07 -17.01
N ILE A 95 13.92 0.95 -15.68
CA ILE A 95 15.09 0.78 -14.81
C ILE A 95 15.33 -0.73 -14.65
N SER A 96 16.55 -1.18 -14.95
CA SER A 96 16.88 -2.60 -14.83
C SER A 96 17.02 -3.04 -13.37
N ALA A 97 16.80 -4.33 -13.10
CA ALA A 97 16.97 -4.92 -11.77
C ALA A 97 18.38 -4.72 -11.23
N GLU A 98 19.39 -4.84 -12.08
CA GLU A 98 20.80 -4.63 -11.74
C GLU A 98 21.03 -3.20 -11.26
N ARG A 99 20.45 -2.20 -11.95
CA ARG A 99 20.54 -0.80 -11.55
C ARG A 99 19.80 -0.55 -10.23
N LEU A 100 18.62 -1.13 -10.05
CA LEU A 100 17.87 -1.02 -8.78
C LEU A 100 18.73 -1.50 -7.60
N VAL A 101 19.43 -2.61 -7.78
CA VAL A 101 20.28 -3.20 -6.73
C VAL A 101 21.58 -2.39 -6.54
N ALA A 102 22.22 -1.94 -7.63
CA ALA A 102 23.50 -1.23 -7.56
C ALA A 102 23.38 0.17 -6.97
N ASP A 103 22.30 0.87 -7.28
CA ASP A 103 22.09 2.28 -6.88
C ASP A 103 21.35 2.42 -5.53
N MET A 104 20.96 1.31 -4.87
CA MET A 104 20.34 1.34 -3.54
C MET A 104 21.34 1.09 -2.45
N ARG A 105 21.42 2.00 -1.49
CA ARG A 105 22.13 1.84 -0.23
C ARG A 105 21.11 1.52 0.87
N CYS A 106 21.14 0.31 1.36
CA CYS A 106 20.16 -0.14 2.35
C CYS A 106 20.85 -0.72 3.59
N GLU A 107 20.60 -0.12 4.72
CA GLU A 107 20.93 -0.70 6.02
C GLU A 107 19.81 -1.65 6.48
N GLY A 108 20.15 -2.72 7.19
CA GLY A 108 19.18 -3.68 7.73
C GLY A 108 18.58 -4.66 6.72
N LYS A 109 19.01 -4.65 5.44
CA LYS A 109 18.50 -5.57 4.41
C LYS A 109 18.60 -7.03 4.86
N ASP A 110 19.77 -7.44 5.39
CA ASP A 110 20.01 -8.83 5.76
C ASP A 110 19.15 -9.30 6.93
N ARG A 111 18.79 -8.39 7.84
CA ARG A 111 17.82 -8.63 8.93
C ARG A 111 16.44 -9.00 8.37
N LEU A 112 15.95 -8.21 7.41
CA LEU A 112 14.67 -8.50 6.75
C LEU A 112 14.72 -9.84 6.00
N LEU A 113 15.74 -10.04 5.17
CA LEU A 113 15.87 -11.27 4.38
C LEU A 113 16.02 -12.51 5.29
N GLY A 114 16.77 -12.43 6.39
CA GLY A 114 16.88 -13.48 7.39
C GLY A 114 15.54 -13.78 8.08
N THR A 115 14.77 -12.75 8.40
CA THR A 115 13.42 -12.91 8.96
C THR A 115 12.48 -13.64 8.00
N LEU A 116 12.46 -13.25 6.73
CA LEU A 116 11.62 -13.90 5.72
C LEU A 116 12.11 -15.34 5.43
N ALA A 117 13.42 -15.56 5.38
CA ALA A 117 14.02 -16.89 5.19
C ALA A 117 13.70 -17.87 6.33
N SER A 118 13.48 -17.37 7.55
CA SER A 118 13.02 -18.20 8.69
C SER A 118 11.54 -18.61 8.59
N GLY A 119 10.81 -18.18 7.56
CA GLY A 119 9.39 -18.39 7.40
C GLY A 119 8.52 -17.43 8.23
N ARG A 120 9.12 -16.49 8.95
CA ARG A 120 8.38 -15.47 9.70
C ARG A 120 8.05 -14.30 8.78
N GLY A 121 6.77 -13.91 8.74
CA GLY A 121 6.35 -12.73 7.99
C GLY A 121 6.89 -11.42 8.59
N ALA A 122 6.99 -10.39 7.75
CA ALA A 122 7.38 -9.06 8.17
C ALA A 122 6.39 -8.00 7.70
N VAL A 123 6.10 -7.02 8.55
CA VAL A 123 5.35 -5.82 8.19
C VAL A 123 6.24 -4.60 8.33
N LEU A 124 6.37 -3.84 7.25
CA LEU A 124 7.22 -2.66 7.14
C LEU A 124 6.32 -1.41 7.07
N PRO A 125 6.07 -0.74 8.20
CA PRO A 125 5.53 0.61 8.16
C PRO A 125 6.60 1.58 7.64
N LEU A 126 6.20 2.52 6.77
CA LEU A 126 7.08 3.53 6.20
C LEU A 126 6.36 4.88 6.11
N PRO A 127 7.09 6.01 6.20
CA PRO A 127 6.52 7.32 5.93
C PRO A 127 6.48 7.61 4.42
N HIS A 128 5.71 8.61 4.01
CA HIS A 128 5.73 9.10 2.63
C HIS A 128 6.99 9.92 2.36
N MET A 129 8.15 9.24 2.34
CA MET A 129 9.44 9.89 2.09
C MET A 129 10.31 9.12 1.10
N GLY A 130 11.24 9.79 0.46
CA GLY A 130 12.10 9.20 -0.56
C GLY A 130 11.31 8.59 -1.72
N ASN A 131 11.70 7.41 -2.19
CA ASN A 131 11.01 6.72 -3.26
C ASN A 131 10.59 5.30 -2.85
N TRP A 132 9.43 5.18 -2.21
CA TRP A 132 8.89 3.90 -1.74
C TRP A 132 8.48 2.92 -2.87
N ASP A 133 8.11 3.41 -4.05
CA ASP A 133 7.84 2.55 -5.21
C ASP A 133 9.13 1.92 -5.75
N GLN A 134 10.20 2.70 -5.80
CA GLN A 134 11.52 2.21 -6.18
C GLN A 134 12.06 1.22 -5.14
N ALA A 135 11.93 1.51 -3.83
CA ALA A 135 12.32 0.60 -2.76
C ALA A 135 11.55 -0.73 -2.83
N GLY A 136 10.25 -0.68 -3.20
CA GLY A 136 9.45 -1.87 -3.48
C GLY A 136 9.97 -2.66 -4.68
N ALA A 137 10.31 -2.01 -5.78
CA ALA A 137 10.91 -2.67 -6.95
C ALA A 137 12.30 -3.25 -6.62
N TRP A 138 13.09 -2.53 -5.82
CA TRP A 138 14.39 -3.00 -5.34
C TRP A 138 14.31 -4.28 -4.51
N ILE A 139 13.38 -4.37 -3.55
CA ILE A 139 13.28 -5.57 -2.69
C ILE A 139 12.86 -6.81 -3.50
N ILE A 140 12.04 -6.63 -4.56
CA ILE A 140 11.75 -7.68 -5.54
C ILE A 140 13.03 -8.07 -6.29
N ALA A 141 13.82 -7.11 -6.76
CA ALA A 141 15.10 -7.37 -7.43
C ALA A 141 16.12 -8.07 -6.52
N CYS A 142 16.00 -7.90 -5.19
CA CYS A 142 16.80 -8.63 -4.19
C CYS A 142 16.33 -10.07 -3.93
N GLY A 143 15.30 -10.56 -4.65
CA GLY A 143 14.85 -11.95 -4.58
C GLY A 143 13.64 -12.19 -3.69
N VAL A 144 13.01 -11.16 -3.12
CA VAL A 144 11.70 -11.30 -2.48
C VAL A 144 10.65 -11.45 -3.58
N PRO A 145 9.97 -12.60 -3.70
CA PRO A 145 9.17 -12.89 -4.89
C PRO A 145 7.94 -11.99 -5.03
N ARG A 146 7.42 -11.49 -3.92
CA ARG A 146 6.23 -10.64 -3.85
C ARG A 146 6.13 -9.97 -2.49
N PHE A 147 5.57 -8.76 -2.46
CA PHE A 147 5.07 -8.17 -1.23
C PHE A 147 3.66 -7.58 -1.42
N THR A 148 2.91 -7.46 -0.33
CA THR A 148 1.56 -6.91 -0.36
C THR A 148 1.57 -5.48 0.19
N THR A 149 0.87 -4.58 -0.50
CA THR A 149 0.68 -3.19 -0.05
C THR A 149 -0.76 -2.75 -0.21
N VAL A 150 -1.08 -1.59 0.38
CA VAL A 150 -2.41 -0.97 0.27
C VAL A 150 -2.26 0.37 -0.42
N ALA A 151 -3.11 0.65 -1.39
CA ALA A 151 -3.11 1.93 -2.09
C ALA A 151 -4.52 2.54 -2.19
N GLU A 152 -4.58 3.86 -2.09
CA GLU A 152 -5.81 4.61 -2.37
C GLU A 152 -6.14 4.56 -3.87
N ARG A 153 -7.43 4.51 -4.19
CA ARG A 153 -7.88 4.63 -5.58
C ARG A 153 -7.77 6.07 -6.05
N LEU A 154 -6.84 6.32 -6.93
CA LEU A 154 -6.68 7.62 -7.58
C LEU A 154 -7.89 7.93 -8.47
N LYS A 155 -8.25 9.20 -8.58
CA LYS A 155 -9.25 9.66 -9.54
C LYS A 155 -8.54 10.33 -10.74
N PRO A 156 -8.96 10.05 -11.99
CA PRO A 156 -10.05 9.17 -12.42
C PRO A 156 -9.69 7.68 -12.32
N GLU A 157 -10.69 6.81 -12.28
CA GLU A 157 -10.57 5.35 -12.14
C GLU A 157 -9.64 4.70 -13.19
N SER A 158 -9.58 5.26 -14.40
CA SER A 158 -8.66 4.81 -15.46
C SER A 158 -7.19 4.99 -15.09
N LEU A 159 -6.87 6.04 -14.31
CA LEU A 159 -5.53 6.28 -13.80
C LEU A 159 -5.20 5.29 -12.67
N ALA A 160 -6.14 5.07 -11.74
CA ALA A 160 -5.98 4.11 -10.66
C ALA A 160 -5.66 2.70 -11.20
N ARG A 161 -6.46 2.21 -12.18
CA ARG A 161 -6.22 0.90 -12.80
C ARG A 161 -4.84 0.79 -13.46
N ARG A 162 -4.35 1.84 -14.13
CA ARG A 162 -3.01 1.84 -14.72
C ARG A 162 -1.92 1.80 -13.65
N PHE A 163 -2.10 2.54 -12.57
CA PHE A 163 -1.16 2.54 -11.45
C PHE A 163 -1.11 1.19 -10.74
N PHE A 164 -2.25 0.54 -10.57
CA PHE A 164 -2.32 -0.82 -10.00
C PHE A 164 -1.66 -1.83 -10.93
N ALA A 165 -2.04 -1.86 -12.22
CA ALA A 165 -1.42 -2.75 -13.21
C ALA A 165 0.09 -2.54 -13.33
N PHE A 166 0.56 -1.29 -13.22
CA PHE A 166 1.98 -0.96 -13.18
C PHE A 166 2.68 -1.60 -11.98
N ARG A 167 2.17 -1.41 -10.77
CA ARG A 167 2.73 -2.00 -9.54
C ARG A 167 2.66 -3.52 -9.54
N GLU A 168 1.56 -4.09 -10.02
CA GLU A 168 1.42 -5.55 -10.21
C GLU A 168 2.47 -6.09 -11.19
N GLY A 169 2.74 -5.36 -12.28
CA GLY A 169 3.81 -5.68 -13.24
C GLY A 169 5.21 -5.64 -12.63
N LEU A 170 5.42 -4.91 -11.53
CA LEU A 170 6.66 -4.90 -10.74
C LEU A 170 6.72 -6.02 -9.69
N GLY A 171 5.69 -6.84 -9.55
CA GLY A 171 5.61 -7.91 -8.55
C GLY A 171 4.92 -7.52 -7.24
N PHE A 172 4.28 -6.34 -7.15
CA PHE A 172 3.53 -5.92 -5.97
C PHE A 172 2.13 -6.55 -5.97
N GLU A 173 1.65 -6.99 -4.83
CA GLU A 173 0.23 -7.26 -4.62
C GLU A 173 -0.41 -6.02 -4.03
N VAL A 174 -1.23 -5.31 -4.80
CA VAL A 174 -1.83 -4.05 -4.38
C VAL A 174 -3.29 -4.27 -3.99
N LEU A 175 -3.60 -4.07 -2.71
CA LEU A 175 -4.97 -4.11 -2.22
C LEU A 175 -5.56 -2.68 -2.18
N PRO A 176 -6.85 -2.51 -2.50
CA PRO A 176 -7.49 -1.21 -2.38
C PRO A 176 -7.59 -0.77 -0.92
N ALA A 177 -7.49 0.55 -0.66
CA ALA A 177 -7.63 1.11 0.67
C ALA A 177 -9.03 0.96 1.28
N THR A 178 -10.04 0.61 0.48
CA THR A 178 -11.41 0.23 0.89
C THR A 178 -11.48 -1.26 1.26
N GLY A 179 -12.53 -1.69 1.99
CA GLY A 179 -12.75 -3.11 2.33
C GLY A 179 -12.25 -3.53 3.72
N GLY A 180 -12.11 -2.60 4.65
CA GLY A 180 -11.89 -2.73 6.10
C GLY A 180 -11.43 -4.10 6.62
N VAL A 181 -12.34 -4.87 7.20
CA VAL A 181 -12.05 -6.17 7.86
C VAL A 181 -11.53 -7.22 6.88
N GLN A 182 -12.10 -7.29 5.67
CA GLN A 182 -11.70 -8.28 4.67
C GLN A 182 -10.26 -8.06 4.22
N ARG A 183 -9.87 -6.81 3.94
CA ARG A 183 -8.50 -6.43 3.58
C ARG A 183 -7.52 -6.78 4.70
N PHE A 184 -7.87 -6.45 5.96
CA PHE A 184 -7.04 -6.79 7.12
C PHE A 184 -6.84 -8.30 7.25
N GLY A 185 -7.87 -9.10 6.99
CA GLY A 185 -7.80 -10.57 6.94
C GLY A 185 -6.82 -11.08 5.89
N ILE A 186 -6.84 -10.50 4.67
CA ILE A 186 -5.89 -10.86 3.60
C ILE A 186 -4.46 -10.53 4.01
N LEU A 187 -4.20 -9.34 4.53
CA LEU A 187 -2.86 -8.94 5.01
C LEU A 187 -2.36 -9.89 6.10
N ALA A 188 -3.20 -10.23 7.07
CA ALA A 188 -2.86 -11.18 8.13
C ALA A 188 -2.56 -12.58 7.58
N GLN A 189 -3.30 -13.04 6.58
CA GLN A 189 -3.04 -14.31 5.89
C GLN A 189 -1.68 -14.32 5.20
N ARG A 190 -1.33 -13.24 4.49
CA ARG A 190 -0.01 -13.10 3.84
C ARG A 190 1.12 -13.17 4.85
N LEU A 191 0.99 -12.45 5.98
CA LEU A 191 2.00 -12.45 7.04
C LEU A 191 2.16 -13.83 7.70
N ARG A 192 1.06 -14.54 7.98
CA ARG A 192 1.13 -15.92 8.53
C ARG A 192 1.76 -16.91 7.56
N ALA A 193 1.69 -16.64 6.27
CA ALA A 193 2.37 -17.43 5.24
C ALA A 193 3.86 -17.05 5.06
N GLY A 194 4.44 -16.26 5.97
CA GLY A 194 5.83 -15.82 5.88
C GLY A 194 6.07 -14.69 4.87
N GLY A 195 5.00 -14.02 4.40
CA GLY A 195 5.09 -12.97 3.40
C GLY A 195 5.48 -11.61 3.96
N LEU A 196 5.73 -10.68 3.03
CA LEU A 196 6.10 -9.29 3.31
C LEU A 196 4.90 -8.37 3.05
N VAL A 197 4.63 -7.46 3.99
CA VAL A 197 3.61 -6.41 3.87
C VAL A 197 4.27 -5.05 4.09
N CYS A 198 4.10 -4.11 3.15
CA CYS A 198 4.65 -2.76 3.23
C CYS A 198 3.49 -1.74 3.26
N LEU A 199 3.45 -0.87 4.27
CA LEU A 199 2.33 0.04 4.50
C LEU A 199 2.81 1.46 4.79
N PRO A 200 2.47 2.46 3.96
CA PRO A 200 2.58 3.86 4.37
C PRO A 200 1.76 4.09 5.65
N ALA A 201 2.37 4.66 6.70
CA ALA A 201 1.77 4.68 8.02
C ALA A 201 1.86 6.03 8.77
N ASP A 202 2.47 7.04 8.18
CA ASP A 202 2.76 8.34 8.78
C ASP A 202 1.57 9.31 8.84
N ARG A 203 0.42 8.92 8.29
CA ARG A 203 -0.82 9.71 8.38
C ARG A 203 -2.05 8.81 8.50
N ASP A 204 -3.09 9.31 9.12
CA ASP A 204 -4.40 8.65 9.14
C ASP A 204 -5.30 9.19 8.02
N VAL A 205 -5.72 8.29 7.14
CA VAL A 205 -6.67 8.59 6.05
C VAL A 205 -8.09 8.15 6.38
N THR A 206 -8.26 7.43 7.50
CA THR A 206 -9.53 6.79 7.88
C THR A 206 -10.23 7.50 9.03
N GLY A 207 -9.49 8.36 9.76
CA GLY A 207 -9.94 9.00 10.99
C GLY A 207 -10.01 8.05 12.21
N GLY A 208 -9.60 6.79 12.06
CA GLY A 208 -9.50 5.78 13.14
C GLY A 208 -8.07 5.52 13.59
N GLY A 209 -7.15 6.42 13.26
CA GLY A 209 -5.74 6.33 13.62
C GLY A 209 -5.48 6.35 15.11
N ILE A 210 -4.30 5.94 15.48
CA ILE A 210 -3.79 5.99 16.84
C ILE A 210 -3.18 7.38 17.07
N GLU A 211 -3.57 8.04 18.14
CA GLU A 211 -2.92 9.28 18.57
C GLU A 211 -1.52 8.96 19.08
N VAL A 212 -0.54 9.71 18.57
CA VAL A 212 0.88 9.60 18.93
C VAL A 212 1.47 10.97 19.17
N ASP A 213 2.53 11.01 19.95
CA ASP A 213 3.42 12.18 20.03
C ASP A 213 4.36 12.14 18.81
N PHE A 214 4.40 13.22 18.04
CA PHE A 214 5.17 13.34 16.81
C PHE A 214 5.67 14.77 16.62
N PHE A 215 6.98 14.97 16.61
CA PHE A 215 7.63 16.29 16.59
C PHE A 215 7.07 17.27 17.66
N GLY A 216 6.85 16.75 18.87
CA GLY A 216 6.37 17.55 20.01
C GLY A 216 4.88 17.90 19.99
N GLU A 217 4.12 17.49 18.98
CA GLU A 217 2.68 17.68 18.87
C GLU A 217 1.94 16.35 18.76
N LYS A 218 0.61 16.37 18.96
CA LYS A 218 -0.23 15.19 18.71
C LYS A 218 -0.51 15.02 17.22
N ALA A 219 -0.31 13.78 16.73
CA ALA A 219 -0.61 13.36 15.38
C ALA A 219 -1.45 12.09 15.37
N HIS A 220 -2.12 11.80 14.26
CA HIS A 220 -2.86 10.55 14.08
C HIS A 220 -2.18 9.69 13.01
N MET A 221 -1.72 8.50 13.41
CA MET A 221 -1.05 7.55 12.52
C MET A 221 -1.83 6.24 12.38
N MET A 222 -1.62 5.54 11.27
CA MET A 222 -2.27 4.25 11.01
C MET A 222 -1.70 3.17 11.92
N GLY A 223 -2.52 2.65 12.86
CA GLY A 223 -2.16 1.52 13.74
C GLY A 223 -2.18 0.15 13.07
N GLY A 224 -2.50 0.07 11.77
CA GLY A 224 -2.71 -1.19 11.06
C GLY A 224 -1.48 -2.12 11.04
N ALA A 225 -0.28 -1.58 10.87
CA ALA A 225 0.96 -2.35 10.88
C ALA A 225 1.22 -3.00 12.25
N ALA A 226 1.10 -2.22 13.33
CA ALA A 226 1.23 -2.72 14.70
C ALA A 226 0.14 -3.76 15.02
N ALA A 227 -1.10 -3.51 14.61
CA ALA A 227 -2.21 -4.44 14.81
C ALA A 227 -2.00 -5.79 14.09
N LEU A 228 -1.42 -5.76 12.88
CA LEU A 228 -1.03 -6.96 12.13
C LEU A 228 0.08 -7.72 12.87
N ALA A 229 1.13 -7.05 13.33
CA ALA A 229 2.23 -7.67 14.08
C ALA A 229 1.70 -8.35 15.36
N VAL A 230 0.88 -7.65 16.15
CA VAL A 230 0.25 -8.22 17.36
C VAL A 230 -0.60 -9.44 17.05
N GLN A 231 -1.33 -9.44 15.93
CA GLN A 231 -2.25 -10.55 15.59
C GLN A 231 -1.55 -11.75 14.96
N THR A 232 -0.46 -11.55 14.24
CA THR A 232 0.17 -12.60 13.42
C THR A 232 1.49 -13.10 13.95
N GLY A 233 2.14 -12.35 14.86
CA GLY A 233 3.51 -12.60 15.29
C GLY A 233 4.56 -12.18 14.24
N ALA A 234 4.15 -11.52 13.14
CA ALA A 234 5.07 -10.98 12.14
C ALA A 234 5.99 -9.92 12.75
N ALA A 235 7.19 -9.80 12.22
CA ALA A 235 8.16 -8.78 12.64
C ALA A 235 7.69 -7.39 12.20
N LEU A 236 7.60 -6.44 13.12
CA LEU A 236 7.31 -5.03 12.84
C LEU A 236 8.64 -4.28 12.69
N MET A 237 9.04 -3.98 11.45
CA MET A 237 10.30 -3.30 11.14
C MET A 237 10.01 -1.99 10.41
N PRO A 238 10.10 -0.82 11.05
CA PRO A 238 9.95 0.46 10.36
C PRO A 238 11.01 0.66 9.29
N VAL A 239 10.66 1.40 8.24
CA VAL A 239 11.59 1.74 7.16
C VAL A 239 11.57 3.24 6.93
N THR A 240 12.75 3.85 6.81
CA THR A 240 12.93 5.22 6.36
C THR A 240 13.67 5.24 5.03
N LEU A 241 13.35 6.19 4.17
CA LEU A 241 13.83 6.27 2.79
C LEU A 241 14.28 7.68 2.48
N TRP A 242 15.35 7.85 1.70
CA TRP A 242 15.83 9.17 1.29
C TRP A 242 16.50 9.12 -0.08
N PHE A 243 16.86 10.27 -0.60
CA PHE A 243 17.69 10.38 -1.79
C PHE A 243 19.13 10.69 -1.41
N ASP A 244 20.06 9.77 -1.66
CA ASP A 244 21.48 9.95 -1.41
C ASP A 244 22.19 10.47 -2.67
N GLY A 245 22.14 11.76 -2.89
CA GLY A 245 22.60 12.37 -4.14
C GLY A 245 21.89 11.76 -5.37
N PRO A 246 22.59 11.11 -6.32
CA PRO A 246 21.94 10.43 -7.45
C PRO A 246 21.33 9.08 -7.07
N LEU A 247 21.72 8.50 -5.94
CA LEU A 247 21.35 7.18 -5.47
C LEU A 247 20.08 7.21 -4.61
N TRP A 248 19.70 6.05 -4.09
CA TRP A 248 18.59 5.87 -3.15
C TRP A 248 19.11 5.32 -1.82
N GLY A 249 18.61 5.83 -0.73
CA GLY A 249 18.89 5.38 0.62
C GLY A 249 17.69 4.72 1.27
N ALA A 250 17.92 3.70 2.07
CA ALA A 250 16.92 3.03 2.89
C ALA A 250 17.53 2.55 4.21
N HIS A 251 16.76 2.62 5.29
CA HIS A 251 17.09 1.96 6.54
C HIS A 251 15.90 1.12 6.99
N ILE A 252 16.10 -0.19 7.01
CA ILE A 252 15.17 -1.14 7.63
C ILE A 252 15.60 -1.26 9.09
N HIS A 253 14.86 -0.58 9.97
CA HIS A 253 15.20 -0.47 11.38
C HIS A 253 15.04 -1.79 12.13
N GLU A 254 15.49 -1.81 13.39
CA GLU A 254 15.31 -2.94 14.29
C GLU A 254 13.82 -3.25 14.47
N GLU A 255 13.54 -4.52 14.75
CA GLU A 255 12.19 -4.95 15.06
C GLU A 255 11.66 -4.27 16.32
N ILE A 256 10.46 -3.71 16.25
CA ILE A 256 9.71 -3.25 17.40
C ILE A 256 9.01 -4.47 18.03
N PRO A 257 9.42 -4.91 19.22
CA PRO A 257 8.84 -6.09 19.84
C PRO A 257 7.40 -5.83 20.31
N VAL A 258 6.58 -6.87 20.26
CA VAL A 258 5.24 -6.83 20.86
C VAL A 258 5.38 -6.79 22.38
N PRO A 259 4.80 -5.79 23.08
CA PRO A 259 4.84 -5.75 24.55
C PRO A 259 4.26 -7.02 25.17
N GLY A 260 4.91 -7.54 26.22
CA GLY A 260 4.47 -8.75 26.92
C GLY A 260 3.12 -8.55 27.61
N GLU A 261 2.93 -7.41 28.27
CA GLU A 261 1.75 -7.06 29.04
C GLU A 261 0.83 -6.08 28.33
N GLY A 262 -0.38 -5.91 28.83
CA GLY A 262 -1.38 -4.99 28.34
C GLY A 262 -2.37 -5.60 27.36
N THR A 263 -3.48 -4.90 27.17
CA THR A 263 -4.52 -5.24 26.20
C THR A 263 -4.00 -5.10 24.76
N ARG A 264 -4.66 -5.72 23.81
CA ARG A 264 -4.33 -5.58 22.38
C ARG A 264 -4.27 -4.11 21.95
N ARG A 265 -5.21 -3.28 22.45
CA ARG A 265 -5.26 -1.85 22.11
C ARG A 265 -4.04 -1.10 22.64
N GLU A 266 -3.64 -1.35 23.88
CA GLU A 266 -2.45 -0.74 24.50
C GLU A 266 -1.18 -1.15 23.77
N LYS A 267 -1.03 -2.45 23.43
CA LYS A 267 0.10 -2.96 22.64
C LYS A 267 0.20 -2.26 21.28
N VAL A 268 -0.91 -2.15 20.57
CA VAL A 268 -0.95 -1.46 19.26
C VAL A 268 -0.59 0.01 19.41
N ALA A 269 -1.11 0.70 20.41
CA ALA A 269 -0.79 2.11 20.65
C ALA A 269 0.70 2.31 20.99
N ALA A 270 1.26 1.49 21.88
CA ALA A 270 2.67 1.55 22.25
C ALA A 270 3.60 1.29 21.06
N MET A 271 3.31 0.26 20.24
CA MET A 271 4.08 -0.05 19.05
C MET A 271 3.96 1.05 17.97
N THR A 272 2.76 1.63 17.80
CA THR A 272 2.56 2.73 16.86
C THR A 272 3.33 3.97 17.29
N GLN A 273 3.40 4.26 18.61
CA GLN A 273 4.24 5.33 19.15
C GLN A 273 5.74 5.08 18.88
N GLN A 274 6.21 3.83 18.97
CA GLN A 274 7.60 3.53 18.62
C GLN A 274 7.87 3.71 17.12
N VAL A 275 6.93 3.31 16.25
CA VAL A 275 7.02 3.61 14.81
C VAL A 275 7.12 5.11 14.57
N ALA A 276 6.29 5.92 15.25
CA ALA A 276 6.34 7.38 15.15
C ALA A 276 7.72 7.94 15.52
N ARG A 277 8.34 7.47 16.59
CA ARG A 277 9.70 7.90 16.99
C ARG A 277 10.77 7.54 15.96
N VAL A 278 10.67 6.37 15.34
CA VAL A 278 11.58 5.98 14.25
C VAL A 278 11.39 6.89 13.05
N PHE A 279 10.15 7.22 12.72
CA PHE A 279 9.85 8.15 11.63
C PHE A 279 10.36 9.57 11.95
N GLU A 280 10.19 10.06 13.18
CA GLU A 280 10.76 11.34 13.61
C GLU A 280 12.25 11.42 13.34
N ALA A 281 13.00 10.39 13.75
CA ALA A 281 14.45 10.36 13.56
C ALA A 281 14.84 10.40 12.07
N GLY A 282 14.27 9.52 11.25
CA GLY A 282 14.62 9.47 9.83
C GLY A 282 14.13 10.69 9.03
N ILE A 283 12.99 11.26 9.38
CA ILE A 283 12.49 12.50 8.76
C ILE A 283 13.34 13.70 9.18
N ALA A 284 13.80 13.74 10.43
CA ALA A 284 14.69 14.82 10.89
C ALA A 284 16.06 14.80 10.21
N GLU A 285 16.55 13.61 9.81
CA GLU A 285 17.79 13.48 9.02
C GLU A 285 17.63 13.96 7.57
N HIS A 286 16.47 13.72 6.96
CA HIS A 286 16.19 14.01 5.54
C HIS A 286 14.84 14.71 5.37
N PRO A 287 14.63 15.88 5.96
CA PRO A 287 13.33 16.53 6.00
C PRO A 287 12.80 16.92 4.61
N GLU A 288 13.69 17.23 3.66
CA GLU A 288 13.35 17.51 2.27
C GLU A 288 12.74 16.31 1.53
N ASP A 289 12.99 15.10 2.01
CA ASP A 289 12.49 13.87 1.40
C ASP A 289 11.16 13.39 1.99
N TRP A 290 10.63 14.07 3.01
CA TRP A 290 9.30 13.81 3.54
C TRP A 290 8.22 14.54 2.74
N HIS A 291 7.56 13.82 1.84
CA HIS A 291 6.59 14.36 0.88
C HIS A 291 5.19 14.55 1.49
N MET A 292 5.11 15.19 2.64
CA MET A 292 3.86 15.33 3.38
C MET A 292 3.15 16.65 3.06
N LEU A 293 2.43 16.66 1.92
CA LEU A 293 1.61 17.77 1.45
C LEU A 293 0.17 17.72 2.02
N GLN A 294 -0.04 16.96 3.09
CA GLN A 294 -1.37 16.72 3.70
C GLN A 294 -1.30 16.95 5.21
N ARG A 295 -2.48 17.02 5.84
CA ARG A 295 -2.57 17.19 7.28
C ARG A 295 -2.21 15.88 8.00
N VAL A 296 -1.39 15.97 9.02
CA VAL A 296 -0.94 14.86 9.89
C VAL A 296 -1.27 15.15 11.34
N PHE A 297 -1.02 16.39 11.78
CA PHE A 297 -1.12 16.80 13.18
C PHE A 297 -2.57 17.06 13.58
N ALA A 298 -2.91 16.67 14.81
CA ALA A 298 -4.28 16.80 15.34
C ALA A 298 -4.78 18.27 15.29
N ALA A 299 -3.90 19.24 15.53
CA ALA A 299 -4.22 20.65 15.46
C ALA A 299 -4.68 21.14 14.07
N ASP A 300 -4.25 20.44 13.01
CA ASP A 300 -4.61 20.78 11.62
C ASP A 300 -5.82 19.99 11.11
N LEU A 301 -6.27 18.96 11.85
CA LEU A 301 -7.35 18.08 11.44
C LEU A 301 -8.72 18.66 11.84
N ASP A 302 -9.66 18.62 10.91
CA ASP A 302 -11.08 18.83 11.21
C ASP A 302 -11.67 17.50 11.71
N MET A 303 -11.64 17.30 13.03
CA MET A 303 -12.10 16.07 13.67
C MET A 303 -13.59 15.79 13.41
N ALA A 304 -14.44 16.81 13.28
CA ALA A 304 -15.84 16.64 12.95
C ALA A 304 -16.01 16.11 11.51
N ARG A 305 -15.26 16.65 10.58
CA ARG A 305 -15.23 16.20 9.19
C ARG A 305 -14.69 14.79 9.04
N LEU A 306 -13.65 14.42 9.81
CA LEU A 306 -13.12 13.07 9.86
C LEU A 306 -14.13 12.07 10.40
N ALA A 307 -14.81 12.38 11.50
CA ALA A 307 -15.87 11.55 12.06
C ALA A 307 -17.03 11.33 11.07
N ALA A 308 -17.43 12.38 10.35
CA ALA A 308 -18.45 12.28 9.31
C ALA A 308 -18.00 11.40 8.13
N ALA A 309 -16.75 11.53 7.70
CA ALA A 309 -16.18 10.70 6.65
C ALA A 309 -16.10 9.22 7.06
N GLN A 310 -15.75 8.94 8.32
CA GLN A 310 -15.74 7.58 8.90
C GLN A 310 -17.14 6.97 8.91
N ALA A 311 -18.16 7.72 9.37
CA ALA A 311 -19.53 7.24 9.39
C ALA A 311 -20.01 6.87 7.98
N THR A 312 -19.68 7.70 6.99
CA THR A 312 -19.99 7.45 5.58
C THR A 312 -19.26 6.22 5.03
N ALA A 313 -18.00 6.04 5.37
CA ALA A 313 -17.21 4.88 4.93
C ALA A 313 -17.72 3.57 5.54
N ARG A 314 -18.06 3.57 6.84
CA ARG A 314 -18.67 2.41 7.52
C ARG A 314 -20.00 2.03 6.91
N ALA A 315 -20.88 3.01 6.65
CA ALA A 315 -22.17 2.77 6.01
C ALA A 315 -22.00 2.17 4.59
N ALA A 316 -21.01 2.62 3.83
CA ALA A 316 -20.70 2.07 2.51
C ALA A 316 -20.16 0.63 2.60
N GLU A 317 -19.29 0.32 3.55
CA GLU A 317 -18.75 -1.04 3.79
C GLU A 317 -19.86 -2.01 4.24
N GLU A 318 -20.77 -1.56 5.11
CA GLU A 318 -21.94 -2.35 5.54
C GLU A 318 -22.87 -2.64 4.37
N ALA A 319 -23.12 -1.63 3.48
CA ALA A 319 -23.93 -1.82 2.29
C ALA A 319 -23.28 -2.78 1.29
N GLU A 320 -21.97 -2.70 1.05
CA GLU A 320 -21.23 -3.63 0.20
C GLU A 320 -21.23 -5.05 0.79
N GLY A 321 -21.06 -5.18 2.12
CA GLY A 321 -21.12 -6.46 2.81
C GLY A 321 -22.50 -7.11 2.71
N ALA A 322 -23.57 -6.33 2.87
CA ALA A 322 -24.94 -6.81 2.74
C ALA A 322 -25.25 -7.22 1.30
N ALA A 323 -24.79 -6.48 0.30
CA ALA A 323 -24.95 -6.81 -1.11
C ALA A 323 -24.19 -8.10 -1.49
N ALA A 324 -22.97 -8.30 -0.97
CA ALA A 324 -22.20 -9.52 -1.18
C ALA A 324 -22.86 -10.75 -0.53
N ALA A 325 -23.41 -10.60 0.69
CA ALA A 325 -24.14 -11.66 1.37
C ALA A 325 -25.43 -12.06 0.63
N ALA A 326 -26.16 -11.07 0.10
CA ALA A 326 -27.36 -11.30 -0.71
C ALA A 326 -27.03 -12.00 -2.04
N ALA A 327 -25.91 -11.67 -2.68
CA ALA A 327 -25.45 -12.33 -3.91
C ALA A 327 -24.97 -13.77 -3.65
N GLY A 328 -24.30 -14.03 -2.53
CA GLY A 328 -23.87 -15.38 -2.10
C GLY A 328 -25.05 -16.29 -1.76
N GLY A 329 -26.07 -15.78 -1.06
CA GLY A 329 -27.28 -16.51 -0.75
C GLY A 329 -28.13 -16.88 -1.98
N ALA A 330 -28.10 -16.04 -3.03
CA ALA A 330 -28.76 -16.31 -4.29
C ALA A 330 -28.05 -17.41 -5.13
N ALA A 331 -26.73 -17.55 -4.97
CA ALA A 331 -25.95 -18.60 -5.64
C ALA A 331 -26.17 -19.96 -4.97
N ASP A 332 -26.21 -20.02 -3.63
CA ASP A 332 -26.48 -21.23 -2.87
C ASP A 332 -27.92 -21.75 -3.08
N GLY A 333 -28.90 -20.83 -3.13
CA GLY A 333 -30.29 -21.16 -3.42
C GLY A 333 -30.48 -21.81 -4.80
N ARG A 334 -29.75 -21.42 -5.83
CA ARG A 334 -29.79 -22.01 -7.17
C ARG A 334 -29.16 -23.39 -7.17
N SER A 335 -28.03 -23.58 -6.50
CA SER A 335 -27.37 -24.89 -6.38
C SER A 335 -28.24 -25.91 -5.61
N ALA A 336 -29.03 -25.48 -4.62
CA ALA A 336 -29.96 -26.34 -3.90
C ALA A 336 -31.19 -26.73 -4.75
N ALA A 337 -31.72 -25.79 -5.55
CA ALA A 337 -32.83 -26.04 -6.48
C ALA A 337 -32.43 -26.98 -7.62
N ASP A 338 -31.22 -26.86 -8.17
CA ASP A 338 -30.68 -27.75 -9.20
C ASP A 338 -30.44 -29.19 -8.66
N ARG A 339 -29.97 -29.33 -7.40
CA ARG A 339 -29.85 -30.67 -6.77
C ARG A 339 -31.20 -31.30 -6.46
N ALA A 340 -32.22 -30.53 -6.09
CA ALA A 340 -33.57 -31.02 -5.88
C ALA A 340 -34.23 -31.45 -7.20
N ALA A 341 -33.96 -30.76 -8.31
CA ALA A 341 -34.45 -31.12 -9.65
C ALA A 341 -33.79 -32.39 -10.21
N LEU A 342 -32.53 -32.66 -9.86
CA LEU A 342 -31.84 -33.92 -10.24
C LEU A 342 -32.32 -35.11 -9.42
N ASN A 343 -32.66 -34.99 -8.15
CA ASN A 343 -33.19 -36.06 -7.32
C ASN A 343 -34.69 -36.38 -7.57
N GLY A 344 -35.45 -35.47 -8.21
CA GLY A 344 -36.87 -35.67 -8.52
C GLY A 344 -37.14 -36.46 -9.82
N ARG A 345 -36.13 -36.85 -10.60
CA ARG A 345 -36.26 -37.60 -11.86
C ARG A 345 -35.89 -39.08 -11.78
N GLY A 346 -35.61 -39.61 -10.60
CA GLY A 346 -35.22 -41.01 -10.36
C GLY A 346 -36.26 -41.83 -9.60
N GLY A 347 -37.49 -41.89 -10.09
CA GLY A 347 -38.51 -42.71 -9.47
C GLY A 347 -39.62 -43.16 -10.46
N GLY A 348 -39.46 -44.29 -11.11
CA GLY A 348 -40.55 -44.88 -11.87
C GLY A 348 -40.08 -45.80 -12.99
N GLY A 349 -40.00 -47.09 -12.71
CA GLY A 349 -39.83 -48.13 -13.76
C GLY A 349 -39.43 -49.47 -13.15
N ALA A 350 -40.42 -50.22 -12.80
CA ALA A 350 -40.27 -51.56 -12.24
C ALA A 350 -40.07 -52.64 -13.32
N LEU A 351 -39.42 -53.69 -12.87
CA LEU A 351 -39.67 -55.14 -13.18
C LEU A 351 -38.95 -55.82 -14.35
N ASP A 352 -38.42 -56.93 -13.94
CA ASP A 352 -38.37 -58.32 -14.51
C ASP A 352 -37.18 -58.74 -15.38
N GLY A 353 -36.57 -59.78 -14.87
CA GLY A 353 -36.32 -60.98 -15.64
C GLY A 353 -34.90 -61.53 -15.76
N LEU A 354 -34.66 -62.60 -14.98
CA LEU A 354 -33.92 -63.82 -15.36
C LEU A 354 -32.36 -63.71 -15.48
N ALA A 355 -31.67 -64.27 -14.52
CA ALA A 355 -31.06 -65.61 -14.50
C ALA A 355 -29.85 -65.88 -15.43
N ASP A 356 -28.86 -66.42 -14.81
CA ASP A 356 -27.89 -67.44 -15.25
C ASP A 356 -26.59 -67.02 -15.96
N GLY A 357 -25.57 -67.63 -15.40
CA GLY A 357 -24.47 -68.20 -16.15
C GLY A 357 -23.06 -67.72 -15.74
N ALA A 358 -22.56 -68.42 -14.76
CA ALA A 358 -21.23 -69.05 -14.69
C ALA A 358 -20.06 -68.48 -15.48
N ASP A 359 -19.03 -68.32 -14.80
CA ASP A 359 -17.78 -69.11 -14.79
C ASP A 359 -16.51 -68.39 -15.28
N ALA A 360 -15.55 -68.47 -14.41
CA ALA A 360 -14.16 -68.87 -14.51
C ALA A 360 -13.13 -67.94 -15.23
N SER A 361 -12.14 -67.74 -14.42
CA SER A 361 -10.70 -67.97 -14.63
C SER A 361 -9.85 -66.82 -15.13
N GLU A 362 -8.95 -66.46 -14.23
CA GLU A 362 -7.50 -66.67 -14.28
C GLU A 362 -6.61 -65.71 -15.13
N GLY A 363 -5.66 -65.17 -14.46
CA GLY A 363 -4.26 -65.15 -14.86
C GLY A 363 -3.78 -63.81 -15.41
N GLY A 364 -2.84 -63.14 -14.87
CA GLY A 364 -1.53 -63.41 -14.50
C GLY A 364 -0.65 -62.23 -14.75
N SER A 365 0.11 -61.94 -13.72
CA SER A 365 1.50 -61.44 -13.69
C SER A 365 2.03 -60.41 -14.72
N GLY A 366 2.54 -59.39 -14.16
CA GLY A 366 3.67 -58.49 -14.35
C GLY A 366 4.73 -58.73 -15.48
N PRO A 367 5.74 -57.89 -15.66
CA PRO A 367 6.53 -57.18 -14.63
C PRO A 367 6.37 -55.68 -14.65
#